data_601a520e813c774ac1f97f5526b9d618
#
_entry.id   601a520e813c774ac1f97f5526b9d618
#
_cell.length_a   1.000
_cell.length_b   1.000
_cell.length_c   1.000
_cell.angle_alpha   90.00
_cell.angle_beta   90.00
_cell.angle_gamma   90.00
#
_symmetry.space_group_name_H-M   'P 1'
#
loop_
_entity.id
_entity.type
_entity.pdbx_description
1 polymer ?
#
loop_
_entity_poly.entity_id
_entity_poly.type
_entity_poly.pdbx_seq_one_letter_code
_entity_poly.pdbx_strand_id
1 'polypeptide(L)'
;MKSNSTTKSASTSLVLLFRLIAANDWQQLKDMFLSDPEGAKTFQYLAALVAKSSSYNGMTILHACAHARFNPPAVLINRMIELCPDAPSSQDCLNRTPLHVAAGTGASSAVIKVFVDSYPDACIIQDKDGRTPLMMCCDSSCELFEDNSERSHRPAPSYRAITVLLSASLDSAILEDEDEMSAIEYALCSNADLQTVQLIQRAAQKVMLKKHEEERANKAKGQVSMEGISAATKGFSPRPFLTAPSA
;
A
#
# COMPACT_ATOMS: atom_id res chain seq x y z
N MET A 1 -34.29 23.41 -16.56
CA MET A 1 -33.63 22.84 -17.77
C MET A 1 -32.13 23.09 -17.87
N LYS A 2 -31.41 23.42 -16.74
CA LYS A 2 -29.94 23.64 -16.73
C LYS A 2 -29.11 22.39 -16.34
N SER A 3 -29.73 21.28 -15.91
CA SER A 3 -29.06 20.08 -15.46
C SER A 3 -28.53 19.16 -16.56
N ASN A 4 -29.15 19.17 -17.75
CA ASN A 4 -28.76 18.26 -18.85
C ASN A 4 -27.52 18.68 -19.63
N SER A 5 -27.12 19.95 -19.61
CA SER A 5 -25.94 20.42 -20.34
C SER A 5 -24.64 20.16 -19.56
N THR A 6 -24.69 20.29 -18.24
CA THR A 6 -23.53 20.08 -17.36
C THR A 6 -23.14 18.59 -17.26
N THR A 7 -24.11 17.70 -17.18
CA THR A 7 -23.87 16.25 -17.15
C THR A 7 -23.32 15.72 -18.48
N LYS A 8 -23.79 16.25 -19.62
CA LYS A 8 -23.28 15.89 -20.94
C LYS A 8 -21.83 16.37 -21.15
N SER A 9 -21.49 17.55 -20.67
CA SER A 9 -20.11 18.08 -20.70
C SER A 9 -19.17 17.27 -19.81
N ALA A 10 -19.60 16.92 -18.58
CA ALA A 10 -18.82 16.11 -17.66
C ALA A 10 -18.53 14.70 -18.19
N SER A 11 -19.55 14.06 -18.80
CA SER A 11 -19.37 12.74 -19.42
C SER A 11 -18.37 12.77 -20.57
N THR A 12 -18.39 13.81 -21.40
CA THR A 12 -17.44 13.98 -22.51
C THR A 12 -16.01 14.18 -21.98
N SER A 13 -15.84 15.00 -20.93
CA SER A 13 -14.54 15.25 -20.30
C SER A 13 -13.97 14.00 -19.63
N LEU A 14 -14.83 13.17 -19.00
CA LEU A 14 -14.43 11.92 -18.39
C LEU A 14 -13.95 10.90 -19.42
N VAL A 15 -14.68 10.74 -20.52
CA VAL A 15 -14.28 9.87 -21.64
C VAL A 15 -12.94 10.32 -22.22
N LEU A 16 -12.75 11.63 -22.38
CA LEU A 16 -11.48 12.18 -22.85
C LEU A 16 -10.34 11.89 -21.90
N LEU A 17 -10.54 12.08 -20.59
CA LEU A 17 -9.53 11.80 -19.56
C LEU A 17 -9.07 10.34 -19.62
N PHE A 18 -10.00 9.37 -19.63
CA PHE A 18 -9.64 7.96 -19.74
C PHE A 18 -9.02 7.59 -21.09
N ARG A 19 -9.43 8.25 -22.18
CA ARG A 19 -8.80 8.07 -23.49
C ARG A 19 -7.32 8.52 -23.47
N LEU A 20 -7.01 9.65 -22.83
CA LEU A 20 -5.65 10.15 -22.69
C LEU A 20 -4.80 9.21 -21.84
N ILE A 21 -5.36 8.69 -20.74
CA ILE A 21 -4.69 7.68 -19.90
C ILE A 21 -4.39 6.42 -20.71
N ALA A 22 -5.37 5.88 -21.42
CA ALA A 22 -5.22 4.68 -22.24
C ALA A 22 -4.22 4.87 -23.39
N ALA A 23 -4.19 6.07 -23.99
CA ALA A 23 -3.23 6.42 -25.03
C ALA A 23 -1.84 6.76 -24.48
N ASN A 24 -1.67 6.87 -23.16
CA ASN A 24 -0.44 7.36 -22.50
C ASN A 24 -0.04 8.78 -22.93
N ASP A 25 -1.01 9.60 -23.34
CA ASP A 25 -0.76 10.98 -23.73
C ASP A 25 -0.71 11.89 -22.49
N TRP A 26 0.38 11.73 -21.74
CA TRP A 26 0.59 12.44 -20.47
C TRP A 26 0.76 13.94 -20.66
N GLN A 27 1.30 14.38 -21.81
CA GLN A 27 1.47 15.79 -22.08
C GLN A 27 0.13 16.48 -22.29
N GLN A 28 -0.73 15.93 -23.14
CA GLN A 28 -2.07 16.48 -23.38
C GLN A 28 -2.93 16.43 -22.11
N LEU A 29 -2.83 15.34 -21.31
CA LEU A 29 -3.52 15.24 -20.03
C LEU A 29 -3.07 16.37 -19.08
N LYS A 30 -1.77 16.61 -18.97
CA LYS A 30 -1.21 17.70 -18.16
C LYS A 30 -1.74 19.06 -18.62
N ASP A 31 -1.67 19.33 -19.91
CA ASP A 31 -2.05 20.62 -20.47
C ASP A 31 -3.54 20.91 -20.28
N MET A 32 -4.40 19.90 -20.41
CA MET A 32 -5.85 20.06 -20.29
C MET A 32 -6.38 20.09 -18.86
N PHE A 33 -5.77 19.30 -17.95
CA PHE A 33 -6.36 19.04 -16.65
C PHE A 33 -5.52 19.47 -15.45
N LEU A 34 -4.23 19.75 -15.62
CA LEU A 34 -3.33 19.94 -14.49
C LEU A 34 -2.53 21.25 -14.54
N SER A 35 -2.47 21.92 -15.69
CA SER A 35 -1.62 23.10 -15.88
C SER A 35 -2.28 24.42 -15.50
N ASP A 36 -3.61 24.52 -15.60
CA ASP A 36 -4.35 25.73 -15.28
C ASP A 36 -5.41 25.50 -14.19
N PRO A 37 -5.90 26.54 -13.50
CA PRO A 37 -6.86 26.40 -12.41
C PRO A 37 -8.22 25.81 -12.83
N GLU A 38 -8.70 26.07 -14.05
CA GLU A 38 -9.99 25.55 -14.52
C GLU A 38 -9.88 24.06 -14.87
N GLY A 39 -8.79 23.66 -15.53
CA GLY A 39 -8.47 22.26 -15.77
C GLY A 39 -8.33 21.49 -14.45
N ALA A 40 -7.64 22.05 -13.45
CA ALA A 40 -7.49 21.46 -12.13
C ALA A 40 -8.83 21.26 -11.42
N LYS A 41 -9.75 22.23 -11.44
CA LYS A 41 -11.11 22.07 -10.92
C LYS A 41 -11.90 20.98 -11.67
N THR A 42 -11.75 20.94 -12.98
CA THR A 42 -12.36 19.91 -13.82
C THR A 42 -11.82 18.55 -13.43
N PHE A 43 -10.51 18.40 -13.26
CA PHE A 43 -9.88 17.15 -12.81
C PHE A 43 -10.41 16.70 -11.44
N GLN A 44 -10.45 17.59 -10.45
CA GLN A 44 -10.99 17.29 -9.11
C GLN A 44 -12.44 16.83 -9.17
N TYR A 45 -13.27 17.50 -9.99
CA TYR A 45 -14.66 17.12 -10.18
C TYR A 45 -14.79 15.73 -10.82
N LEU A 46 -14.01 15.43 -11.86
CA LEU A 46 -14.00 14.12 -12.52
C LEU A 46 -13.48 13.02 -11.59
N ALA A 47 -12.45 13.31 -10.80
CA ALA A 47 -11.92 12.38 -9.80
C ALA A 47 -12.97 12.02 -8.74
N ALA A 48 -13.73 13.01 -8.25
CA ALA A 48 -14.82 12.81 -7.31
C ALA A 48 -15.99 12.00 -7.93
N LEU A 49 -16.28 12.19 -9.21
CA LEU A 49 -17.28 11.40 -9.93
C LEU A 49 -16.86 9.92 -10.03
N VAL A 50 -15.62 9.66 -10.41
CA VAL A 50 -15.07 8.29 -10.51
C VAL A 50 -15.11 7.62 -9.15
N ALA A 51 -14.62 8.26 -8.10
CA ALA A 51 -14.57 7.73 -6.74
C ALA A 51 -15.97 7.38 -6.18
N LYS A 52 -16.99 8.12 -6.56
CA LYS A 52 -18.39 7.89 -6.11
C LYS A 52 -19.16 6.89 -6.97
N SER A 53 -18.64 6.53 -8.14
CA SER A 53 -19.36 5.67 -9.09
C SER A 53 -19.06 4.20 -8.81
N SER A 54 -20.10 3.42 -8.61
CA SER A 54 -19.99 1.95 -8.53
C SER A 54 -19.52 1.29 -9.83
N SER A 55 -19.64 2.00 -10.96
CA SER A 55 -19.25 1.48 -12.29
C SER A 55 -17.74 1.26 -12.45
N TYR A 56 -16.92 1.83 -11.57
CA TYR A 56 -15.46 1.70 -11.62
C TYR A 56 -14.91 0.77 -10.54
N ASN A 57 -15.75 0.01 -9.87
CA ASN A 57 -15.33 -0.98 -8.87
C ASN A 57 -14.41 -0.41 -7.79
N GLY A 58 -14.64 0.82 -7.34
CA GLY A 58 -13.79 1.51 -6.37
C GLY A 58 -12.48 2.08 -6.93
N MET A 59 -12.16 1.83 -8.20
CA MET A 59 -10.95 2.38 -8.83
C MET A 59 -11.02 3.91 -8.92
N THR A 60 -9.94 4.56 -8.55
CA THR A 60 -9.75 6.00 -8.76
C THR A 60 -8.97 6.27 -10.05
N ILE A 61 -8.89 7.54 -10.44
CA ILE A 61 -8.04 7.95 -11.58
C ILE A 61 -6.56 7.57 -11.34
N LEU A 62 -6.09 7.58 -10.09
CA LEU A 62 -4.73 7.16 -9.76
C LEU A 62 -4.51 5.66 -10.01
N HIS A 63 -5.50 4.80 -9.74
CA HIS A 63 -5.44 3.38 -10.11
C HIS A 63 -5.31 3.22 -11.63
N ALA A 64 -6.12 3.96 -12.40
CA ALA A 64 -6.05 3.92 -13.86
C ALA A 64 -4.69 4.39 -14.40
N CYS A 65 -4.13 5.47 -13.82
CA CYS A 65 -2.79 5.96 -14.17
C CYS A 65 -1.70 4.96 -13.80
N ALA A 66 -1.81 4.32 -12.64
CA ALA A 66 -0.87 3.29 -12.18
C ALA A 66 -0.93 2.03 -13.07
N HIS A 67 -2.11 1.72 -13.62
CA HIS A 67 -2.31 0.59 -14.53
C HIS A 67 -1.84 0.86 -15.96
N ALA A 68 -1.65 2.12 -16.36
CA ALA A 68 -1.27 2.47 -17.73
C ALA A 68 0.01 1.76 -18.20
N ARG A 69 0.03 1.34 -19.48
CA ARG A 69 1.14 0.57 -20.09
C ARG A 69 2.50 1.27 -19.93
N PHE A 70 2.52 2.59 -20.09
CA PHE A 70 3.69 3.41 -19.84
C PHE A 70 3.37 4.34 -18.67
N ASN A 71 4.05 4.13 -17.57
CA ASN A 71 3.81 4.88 -16.36
C ASN A 71 3.89 6.38 -16.59
N PRO A 72 2.95 7.15 -16.03
CA PRO A 72 3.03 8.60 -16.10
C PRO A 72 4.30 9.11 -15.41
N PRO A 73 4.83 10.26 -15.81
CA PRO A 73 5.91 10.91 -15.09
C PRO A 73 5.54 11.12 -13.60
N ALA A 74 6.49 10.87 -12.70
CA ALA A 74 6.28 11.01 -11.25
C ALA A 74 5.76 12.40 -10.86
N VAL A 75 6.22 13.45 -11.53
CA VAL A 75 5.75 14.84 -11.34
C VAL A 75 4.25 14.97 -11.63
N LEU A 76 3.73 14.22 -12.61
CA LEU A 76 2.32 14.24 -12.97
C LEU A 76 1.47 13.56 -11.89
N ILE A 77 1.90 12.39 -11.42
CA ILE A 77 1.25 11.69 -10.29
C ILE A 77 1.24 12.58 -9.05
N ASN A 78 2.37 13.22 -8.72
CA ASN A 78 2.44 14.13 -7.58
C ASN A 78 1.40 15.26 -7.71
N ARG A 79 1.29 15.87 -8.88
CA ARG A 79 0.31 16.92 -9.14
C ARG A 79 -1.14 16.42 -9.00
N MET A 80 -1.45 15.21 -9.44
CA MET A 80 -2.78 14.60 -9.26
C MET A 80 -3.09 14.37 -7.77
N ILE A 81 -2.10 13.93 -6.99
CA ILE A 81 -2.22 13.73 -5.54
C ILE A 81 -2.44 15.07 -4.82
N GLU A 82 -1.73 16.13 -5.18
CA GLU A 82 -1.98 17.47 -4.64
C GLU A 82 -3.42 17.93 -4.85
N LEU A 83 -4.02 17.59 -6.00
CA LEU A 83 -5.40 17.90 -6.30
C LEU A 83 -6.42 16.99 -5.61
N CYS A 84 -6.05 15.75 -5.33
CA CYS A 84 -6.91 14.73 -4.74
C CYS A 84 -6.13 13.95 -3.64
N PRO A 85 -5.89 14.56 -2.47
CA PRO A 85 -5.01 14.00 -1.43
C PRO A 85 -5.51 12.70 -0.81
N ASP A 86 -6.81 12.41 -0.86
CA ASP A 86 -7.39 11.17 -0.35
C ASP A 86 -7.27 9.99 -1.34
N ALA A 87 -6.94 10.26 -2.60
CA ALA A 87 -6.91 9.24 -3.64
C ALA A 87 -5.83 8.16 -3.44
N PRO A 88 -4.63 8.42 -2.87
CA PRO A 88 -3.62 7.40 -2.60
C PRO A 88 -4.06 6.34 -1.57
N SER A 89 -4.93 6.69 -0.63
CA SER A 89 -5.46 5.77 0.40
C SER A 89 -6.70 5.00 -0.04
N SER A 90 -7.28 5.35 -1.20
CA SER A 90 -8.48 4.69 -1.72
C SER A 90 -8.17 3.26 -2.13
N GLN A 91 -9.12 2.35 -1.89
CA GLN A 91 -9.03 0.94 -2.26
C GLN A 91 -10.06 0.60 -3.32
N ASP A 92 -9.70 -0.23 -4.28
CA ASP A 92 -10.63 -0.78 -5.27
C ASP A 92 -11.46 -1.96 -4.70
N CYS A 93 -12.26 -2.60 -5.53
CA CYS A 93 -13.09 -3.75 -5.13
C CYS A 93 -12.28 -4.97 -4.68
N LEU A 94 -10.99 -5.02 -4.95
CA LEU A 94 -10.05 -6.05 -4.48
C LEU A 94 -9.18 -5.56 -3.32
N ASN A 95 -9.56 -4.48 -2.63
CA ASN A 95 -8.80 -3.82 -1.56
C ASN A 95 -7.41 -3.31 -1.99
N ARG A 96 -7.15 -3.19 -3.29
CA ARG A 96 -5.87 -2.70 -3.79
C ARG A 96 -5.83 -1.18 -3.74
N THR A 97 -4.76 -0.60 -3.21
CA THR A 97 -4.46 0.82 -3.33
C THR A 97 -3.79 1.12 -4.68
N PRO A 98 -3.70 2.38 -5.12
CA PRO A 98 -2.92 2.75 -6.30
C PRO A 98 -1.46 2.27 -6.25
N LEU A 99 -0.87 2.16 -5.04
CA LEU A 99 0.48 1.61 -4.85
C LEU A 99 0.56 0.12 -5.21
N HIS A 100 -0.47 -0.69 -4.86
CA HIS A 100 -0.55 -2.10 -5.29
C HIS A 100 -0.51 -2.21 -6.81
N VAL A 101 -1.36 -1.42 -7.48
CA VAL A 101 -1.44 -1.41 -8.94
C VAL A 101 -0.11 -0.97 -9.55
N ALA A 102 0.49 0.11 -9.04
CA ALA A 102 1.78 0.60 -9.53
C ALA A 102 2.91 -0.44 -9.34
N ALA A 103 2.97 -1.07 -8.17
CA ALA A 103 3.94 -2.14 -7.89
C ALA A 103 3.72 -3.33 -8.82
N GLY A 104 2.48 -3.76 -8.92
CA GLY A 104 2.06 -4.86 -9.75
C GLY A 104 2.22 -4.61 -11.26
N THR A 105 2.20 -3.40 -11.78
CA THR A 105 2.50 -3.08 -13.19
C THR A 105 3.98 -2.88 -13.49
N GLY A 106 4.85 -2.93 -12.48
CA GLY A 106 6.28 -2.66 -12.64
C GLY A 106 6.59 -1.18 -12.85
N ALA A 107 5.87 -0.29 -12.16
CA ALA A 107 6.10 1.14 -12.21
C ALA A 107 7.55 1.50 -11.85
N SER A 108 8.03 2.62 -12.38
CA SER A 108 9.38 3.10 -12.06
C SER A 108 9.50 3.42 -10.56
N SER A 109 10.71 3.27 -10.02
CA SER A 109 10.98 3.57 -8.60
C SER A 109 10.61 5.02 -8.24
N ALA A 110 10.64 5.96 -9.19
CA ALA A 110 10.22 7.33 -8.97
C ALA A 110 8.70 7.44 -8.76
N VAL A 111 7.90 6.70 -9.51
CA VAL A 111 6.44 6.64 -9.34
C VAL A 111 6.07 5.94 -8.03
N ILE A 112 6.69 4.79 -7.74
CA ILE A 112 6.53 4.07 -6.47
C ILE A 112 6.82 5.02 -5.29
N LYS A 113 7.94 5.79 -5.38
CA LYS A 113 8.30 6.73 -4.33
C LYS A 113 7.24 7.80 -4.08
N VAL A 114 6.63 8.34 -5.12
CA VAL A 114 5.56 9.35 -4.97
C VAL A 114 4.36 8.77 -4.21
N PHE A 115 3.94 7.55 -4.53
CA PHE A 115 2.84 6.89 -3.80
C PHE A 115 3.21 6.59 -2.35
N VAL A 116 4.41 6.09 -2.11
CA VAL A 116 4.92 5.81 -0.76
C VAL A 116 5.02 7.09 0.08
N ASP A 117 5.57 8.16 -0.48
CA ASP A 117 5.70 9.45 0.23
C ASP A 117 4.32 10.06 0.56
N SER A 118 3.30 9.82 -0.28
CA SER A 118 1.96 10.34 -0.07
C SER A 118 1.12 9.52 0.92
N TYR A 119 1.32 8.20 0.97
CA TYR A 119 0.61 7.30 1.88
C TYR A 119 1.48 6.10 2.25
N PRO A 120 2.39 6.25 3.24
CA PRO A 120 3.35 5.20 3.62
C PRO A 120 2.69 3.91 4.11
N ASP A 121 1.55 4.01 4.79
CA ASP A 121 0.81 2.86 5.34
C ASP A 121 0.34 1.91 4.24
N ALA A 122 0.24 2.37 2.99
CA ALA A 122 -0.08 1.49 1.85
C ALA A 122 0.90 0.33 1.70
N CYS A 123 2.16 0.46 2.17
CA CYS A 123 3.17 -0.58 2.05
C CYS A 123 2.84 -1.88 2.80
N ILE A 124 1.99 -1.81 3.84
CA ILE A 124 1.60 -2.96 4.67
C ILE A 124 0.13 -3.36 4.49
N ILE A 125 -0.62 -2.61 3.69
CA ILE A 125 -1.99 -3.00 3.35
C ILE A 125 -1.94 -4.27 2.52
N GLN A 126 -2.83 -5.21 2.81
CA GLN A 126 -3.01 -6.43 2.05
C GLN A 126 -4.28 -6.32 1.20
N ASP A 127 -4.21 -6.76 -0.04
CA ASP A 127 -5.36 -6.89 -0.93
C ASP A 127 -6.27 -8.08 -0.51
N LYS A 128 -7.27 -8.41 -1.29
CA LYS A 128 -8.19 -9.53 -0.97
C LYS A 128 -7.52 -10.90 -0.99
N ASP A 129 -6.41 -11.04 -1.67
CA ASP A 129 -5.64 -12.29 -1.72
C ASP A 129 -4.52 -12.28 -0.66
N GLY A 130 -4.51 -11.29 0.26
CA GLY A 130 -3.48 -11.13 1.28
C GLY A 130 -2.18 -10.51 0.77
N ARG A 131 -2.09 -10.09 -0.50
CA ARG A 131 -0.84 -9.63 -1.11
C ARG A 131 -0.58 -8.16 -0.79
N THR A 132 0.66 -7.85 -0.46
CA THR A 132 1.16 -6.48 -0.27
C THR A 132 1.71 -5.90 -1.57
N PRO A 133 1.89 -4.58 -1.68
CA PRO A 133 2.59 -3.96 -2.81
C PRO A 133 3.99 -4.54 -3.06
N LEU A 134 4.70 -4.95 -1.99
CA LEU A 134 6.02 -5.56 -2.11
C LEU A 134 5.95 -6.93 -2.81
N MET A 135 4.99 -7.79 -2.42
CA MET A 135 4.76 -9.09 -3.07
C MET A 135 4.41 -8.89 -4.55
N MET A 136 3.49 -7.96 -4.84
CA MET A 136 3.13 -7.63 -6.23
C MET A 136 4.30 -7.08 -7.04
N CYS A 137 5.22 -6.34 -6.43
CA CYS A 137 6.44 -5.85 -7.07
C CYS A 137 7.41 -7.01 -7.39
N CYS A 138 7.41 -8.04 -6.56
CA CYS A 138 8.25 -9.23 -6.71
C CYS A 138 7.67 -10.26 -7.69
N ASP A 139 6.37 -10.24 -7.95
CA ASP A 139 5.67 -11.21 -8.80
C ASP A 139 5.67 -10.77 -10.26
N SER A 140 6.49 -11.42 -11.11
CA SER A 140 6.51 -11.18 -12.55
C SER A 140 5.33 -11.80 -13.30
N SER A 141 4.57 -12.71 -12.65
CA SER A 141 3.40 -13.36 -13.21
C SER A 141 2.07 -12.71 -12.83
N CYS A 142 2.12 -11.67 -11.96
CA CYS A 142 0.93 -11.02 -11.45
C CYS A 142 0.03 -10.46 -12.56
N GLU A 143 -1.15 -11.01 -12.71
CA GLU A 143 -2.20 -10.53 -13.60
C GLU A 143 -3.13 -9.61 -12.82
N LEU A 144 -3.04 -8.30 -13.08
CA LEU A 144 -3.85 -7.31 -12.37
C LEU A 144 -5.29 -7.22 -12.90
N PHE A 145 -5.50 -7.56 -14.18
CA PHE A 145 -6.79 -7.48 -14.85
C PHE A 145 -6.83 -8.52 -15.99
N GLU A 146 -7.99 -9.09 -16.24
CA GLU A 146 -8.22 -10.17 -17.23
C GLU A 146 -7.85 -9.80 -18.69
N ASP A 147 -7.68 -8.51 -18.99
CA ASP A 147 -7.47 -8.00 -20.35
C ASP A 147 -5.98 -7.86 -20.75
N ASN A 148 -5.09 -8.55 -20.05
CA ASN A 148 -3.64 -8.41 -20.21
C ASN A 148 -2.99 -9.34 -21.26
N SER A 149 -3.73 -9.83 -22.25
CA SER A 149 -3.22 -10.74 -23.29
C SER A 149 -1.96 -10.24 -24.05
N GLU A 150 -1.67 -8.94 -24.02
CA GLU A 150 -0.48 -8.36 -24.66
C GLU A 150 0.71 -8.09 -23.70
N ARG A 151 0.56 -8.34 -22.39
CA ARG A 151 1.63 -8.10 -21.40
C ARG A 151 2.39 -9.35 -21.03
N SER A 152 2.65 -10.22 -21.98
CA SER A 152 3.26 -11.52 -21.77
C SER A 152 4.68 -11.53 -21.15
N HIS A 153 5.31 -10.36 -20.96
CA HIS A 153 6.62 -10.28 -20.32
C HIS A 153 6.69 -9.03 -19.43
N ARG A 154 6.42 -9.22 -18.14
CA ARG A 154 6.79 -8.23 -17.14
C ARG A 154 8.30 -8.20 -16.97
N PRO A 155 8.89 -7.01 -16.77
CA PRO A 155 10.28 -6.95 -16.38
C PRO A 155 10.49 -7.70 -15.04
N ALA A 156 11.67 -8.28 -14.87
CA ALA A 156 12.08 -8.87 -13.60
C ALA A 156 11.88 -7.86 -12.44
N PRO A 157 11.70 -8.35 -11.19
CA PRO A 157 11.51 -7.50 -10.03
C PRO A 157 12.56 -6.39 -9.93
N SER A 158 12.11 -5.14 -9.80
CA SER A 158 13.00 -3.98 -9.82
C SER A 158 13.65 -3.76 -8.46
N TYR A 159 14.96 -3.99 -8.34
CA TYR A 159 15.74 -3.71 -7.13
C TYR A 159 15.48 -2.31 -6.56
N ARG A 160 15.40 -1.28 -7.42
CA ARG A 160 15.17 0.10 -6.99
C ARG A 160 13.76 0.31 -6.43
N ALA A 161 12.73 -0.27 -7.05
CA ALA A 161 11.36 -0.18 -6.56
C ALA A 161 11.21 -0.90 -5.21
N ILE A 162 11.78 -2.10 -5.09
CA ILE A 162 11.81 -2.88 -3.85
C ILE A 162 12.55 -2.12 -2.74
N THR A 163 13.68 -1.47 -3.04
CA THR A 163 14.40 -0.62 -2.08
C THR A 163 13.52 0.50 -1.55
N VAL A 164 12.73 1.16 -2.41
CA VAL A 164 11.81 2.23 -1.98
C VAL A 164 10.73 1.67 -1.05
N LEU A 165 10.08 0.56 -1.41
CA LEU A 165 9.05 -0.07 -0.60
C LEU A 165 9.58 -0.49 0.78
N LEU A 166 10.74 -1.16 0.83
CA LEU A 166 11.38 -1.59 2.07
C LEU A 166 11.89 -0.43 2.91
N SER A 167 12.30 0.70 2.29
CA SER A 167 12.70 1.89 3.05
C SER A 167 11.54 2.56 3.78
N ALA A 168 10.32 2.39 3.28
CA ALA A 168 9.10 2.90 3.90
C ALA A 168 8.56 1.96 4.99
N SER A 169 8.57 0.65 4.73
CA SER A 169 8.15 -0.35 5.71
C SER A 169 8.95 -1.64 5.54
N LEU A 170 9.77 -1.95 6.56
CA LEU A 170 10.46 -3.24 6.63
C LEU A 170 9.50 -4.40 6.96
N ASP A 171 8.40 -4.11 7.67
CA ASP A 171 7.44 -5.13 8.11
C ASP A 171 6.78 -5.84 6.93
N SER A 172 6.65 -5.17 5.77
CA SER A 172 6.14 -5.80 4.54
C SER A 172 6.96 -7.01 4.07
N ALA A 173 8.24 -7.12 4.49
CA ALA A 173 9.12 -8.21 4.09
C ALA A 173 8.82 -9.55 4.79
N ILE A 174 8.02 -9.54 5.87
CA ILE A 174 7.68 -10.73 6.67
C ILE A 174 6.19 -11.06 6.64
N LEU A 175 5.42 -10.30 5.86
CA LEU A 175 4.01 -10.61 5.66
C LEU A 175 3.89 -11.75 4.65
N GLU A 176 2.85 -12.55 4.83
CA GLU A 176 2.46 -13.67 3.98
C GLU A 176 1.05 -13.41 3.44
N ASP A 177 0.76 -13.89 2.26
CA ASP A 177 -0.56 -13.83 1.65
C ASP A 177 -1.43 -15.04 2.05
N GLU A 178 -2.62 -15.21 1.43
CA GLU A 178 -3.53 -16.31 1.73
C GLU A 178 -2.96 -17.70 1.35
N ASP A 179 -1.98 -17.76 0.45
CA ASP A 179 -1.27 -18.97 0.05
C ASP A 179 0.03 -19.19 0.87
N GLU A 180 0.22 -18.46 1.98
CA GLU A 180 1.41 -18.48 2.84
C GLU A 180 2.70 -18.08 2.08
N MET A 181 2.58 -17.34 0.97
CA MET A 181 3.69 -16.86 0.16
C MET A 181 4.17 -15.49 0.63
N SER A 182 5.47 -15.38 0.85
CA SER A 182 6.12 -14.12 1.18
C SER A 182 6.71 -13.41 -0.05
N ALA A 183 7.12 -12.15 0.11
CA ALA A 183 7.79 -11.40 -0.97
C ALA A 183 9.09 -12.07 -1.46
N ILE A 184 9.79 -12.84 -0.58
CA ILE A 184 11.00 -13.57 -0.97
C ILE A 184 10.65 -14.70 -1.94
N GLU A 185 9.59 -15.46 -1.65
CA GLU A 185 9.14 -16.59 -2.48
C GLU A 185 8.68 -16.09 -3.85
N TYR A 186 7.91 -15.00 -3.91
CA TYR A 186 7.56 -14.35 -5.18
C TYR A 186 8.79 -13.92 -5.98
N ALA A 187 9.79 -13.34 -5.31
CA ALA A 187 11.03 -12.93 -5.97
C ALA A 187 11.81 -14.14 -6.53
N LEU A 188 11.85 -15.25 -5.81
CA LEU A 188 12.50 -16.49 -6.25
C LEU A 188 11.75 -17.11 -7.43
N CYS A 189 10.42 -17.23 -7.37
CA CYS A 189 9.59 -17.73 -8.46
C CYS A 189 9.70 -16.87 -9.72
N SER A 190 9.91 -15.58 -9.56
CA SER A 190 10.07 -14.61 -10.65
C SER A 190 11.50 -14.48 -11.18
N ASN A 191 12.42 -15.36 -10.77
CA ASN A 191 13.83 -15.32 -11.15
C ASN A 191 14.50 -13.96 -10.90
N ALA A 192 14.20 -13.31 -9.78
CA ALA A 192 14.84 -12.07 -9.38
C ALA A 192 16.35 -12.28 -9.21
N ASP A 193 17.12 -11.22 -9.47
CA ASP A 193 18.56 -11.28 -9.24
C ASP A 193 18.92 -11.49 -7.77
N LEU A 194 20.11 -12.06 -7.53
CA LEU A 194 20.58 -12.38 -6.19
C LEU A 194 20.62 -11.17 -5.25
N GLN A 195 20.91 -9.97 -5.78
CA GLN A 195 20.97 -8.74 -4.98
C GLN A 195 19.58 -8.37 -4.46
N THR A 196 18.55 -8.52 -5.30
CA THR A 196 17.14 -8.29 -4.94
C THR A 196 16.67 -9.27 -3.87
N VAL A 197 16.93 -10.56 -4.04
CA VAL A 197 16.57 -11.58 -3.03
C VAL A 197 17.28 -11.31 -1.70
N GLN A 198 18.59 -11.02 -1.72
CA GLN A 198 19.35 -10.69 -0.51
C GLN A 198 18.87 -9.41 0.17
N LEU A 199 18.39 -8.41 -0.59
CA LEU A 199 17.83 -7.19 -0.03
C LEU A 199 16.58 -7.50 0.81
N ILE A 200 15.64 -8.27 0.25
CA ILE A 200 14.40 -8.65 0.93
C ILE A 200 14.72 -9.53 2.15
N GLN A 201 15.62 -10.50 1.99
CA GLN A 201 16.04 -11.39 3.08
C GLN A 201 16.65 -10.62 4.25
N ARG A 202 17.53 -9.65 3.99
CA ARG A 202 18.10 -8.80 5.04
C ARG A 202 17.05 -7.94 5.75
N ALA A 203 16.06 -7.44 5.00
CA ALA A 203 14.94 -6.70 5.57
C ALA A 203 14.11 -7.59 6.50
N ALA A 204 13.74 -8.79 6.06
CA ALA A 204 13.01 -9.78 6.87
C ALA A 204 13.78 -10.16 8.14
N GLN A 205 15.08 -10.47 8.02
CA GLN A 205 15.94 -10.79 9.18
C GLN A 205 15.98 -9.64 10.19
N LYS A 206 16.09 -8.40 9.72
CA LYS A 206 16.12 -7.22 10.62
C LYS A 206 14.83 -7.08 11.43
N VAL A 207 13.68 -7.30 10.79
CA VAL A 207 12.37 -7.25 11.47
C VAL A 207 12.23 -8.39 12.48
N MET A 208 12.61 -9.61 12.11
CA MET A 208 12.56 -10.77 13.00
C MET A 208 13.43 -10.58 14.25
N LEU A 209 14.65 -10.07 14.08
CA LEU A 209 15.55 -9.76 15.20
C LEU A 209 14.92 -8.72 16.14
N LYS A 210 14.37 -7.64 15.58
CA LYS A 210 13.71 -6.60 16.38
C LYS A 210 12.52 -7.15 17.17
N LYS A 211 11.64 -7.94 16.53
CA LYS A 211 10.51 -8.59 17.22
C LYS A 211 10.98 -9.49 18.36
N HIS A 212 12.03 -10.26 18.14
CA HIS A 212 12.59 -11.14 19.16
C HIS A 212 13.18 -10.38 20.35
N GLU A 213 13.84 -9.25 20.11
CA GLU A 213 14.34 -8.36 21.17
C GLU A 213 13.18 -7.74 21.97
N GLU A 214 12.13 -7.29 21.30
CA GLU A 214 10.93 -6.74 21.96
C GLU A 214 10.22 -7.79 22.81
N GLU A 215 10.09 -9.03 22.33
CA GLU A 215 9.51 -10.14 23.10
C GLU A 215 10.35 -10.48 24.34
N ARG A 216 11.69 -10.50 24.22
CA ARG A 216 12.58 -10.70 25.36
C ARG A 216 12.45 -9.59 26.40
N ALA A 217 12.40 -8.33 25.95
CA ALA A 217 12.21 -7.18 26.82
C ALA A 217 10.87 -7.23 27.56
N ASN A 218 9.79 -7.63 26.87
CA ASN A 218 8.47 -7.78 27.46
C ASN A 218 8.40 -8.93 28.47
N LYS A 219 9.01 -10.07 28.17
CA LYS A 219 9.14 -11.19 29.13
C LYS A 219 9.90 -10.79 30.38
N ALA A 220 11.01 -10.05 30.24
CA ALA A 220 11.80 -9.56 31.39
C ALA A 220 10.97 -8.61 32.27
N LYS A 221 10.20 -7.69 31.67
CA LYS A 221 9.31 -6.78 32.40
C LYS A 221 8.19 -7.54 33.13
N GLY A 222 7.62 -8.57 32.51
CA GLY A 222 6.59 -9.42 33.11
C GLY A 222 7.10 -10.21 34.31
N GLN A 223 8.32 -10.73 34.28
CA GLN A 223 8.94 -11.43 35.42
C GLN A 223 9.19 -10.51 36.61
N VAL A 224 9.71 -9.31 36.39
CA VAL A 224 9.92 -8.32 37.44
C VAL A 224 8.60 -7.94 38.15
N SER A 225 7.52 -7.83 37.40
CA SER A 225 6.18 -7.56 37.96
C SER A 225 5.64 -8.69 38.82
N MET A 226 5.90 -9.96 38.44
CA MET A 226 5.45 -11.14 39.20
C MET A 226 6.28 -11.33 40.47
N GLU A 227 7.58 -11.06 40.45
CA GLU A 227 8.43 -11.11 41.64
C GLU A 227 8.06 -10.01 42.66
N GLY A 228 7.70 -8.81 42.18
CA GLY A 228 7.20 -7.74 43.03
C GLY A 228 5.91 -8.08 43.76
N ILE A 229 4.99 -8.80 43.12
CA ILE A 229 3.73 -9.27 43.74
C ILE A 229 4.01 -10.39 44.74
N SER A 230 4.93 -11.31 44.43
CA SER A 230 5.30 -12.41 45.37
C SER A 230 5.99 -11.90 46.62
N ALA A 231 6.77 -10.81 46.54
CA ALA A 231 7.42 -10.17 47.70
C ALA A 231 6.40 -9.45 48.61
N ALA A 232 5.36 -8.83 48.02
CA ALA A 232 4.32 -8.13 48.75
C ALA A 232 3.39 -9.07 49.54
N THR A 233 3.19 -10.33 49.09
CA THR A 233 2.34 -11.31 49.74
C THR A 233 3.03 -12.07 50.87
N LYS A 234 4.37 -12.09 50.93
CA LYS A 234 5.12 -12.74 52.02
C LYS A 234 5.20 -11.92 53.32
N GLY A 235 4.72 -10.67 53.31
CA GLY A 235 4.72 -9.79 54.49
C GLY A 235 3.47 -9.83 55.37
N PHE A 236 2.45 -10.63 55.02
CA PHE A 236 1.22 -10.70 55.79
C PHE A 236 1.24 -11.92 56.74
N SER A 237 1.80 -11.72 57.94
CA SER A 237 1.67 -12.68 59.07
C SER A 237 0.32 -12.43 59.76
N PRO A 238 -0.59 -13.41 59.86
CA PRO A 238 -1.82 -13.23 60.58
C PRO A 238 -1.54 -13.14 62.08
N ARG A 239 -2.01 -12.07 62.75
CA ARG A 239 -1.97 -11.95 64.23
C ARG A 239 -2.83 -13.07 64.86
N PRO A 240 -2.37 -13.70 65.92
CA PRO A 240 -3.17 -14.69 66.60
C PRO A 240 -4.37 -14.02 67.30
N PHE A 241 -5.55 -14.59 67.15
CA PHE A 241 -6.76 -14.20 67.86
C PHE A 241 -6.56 -14.45 69.36
N LEU A 242 -6.67 -13.41 70.19
CA LEU A 242 -6.77 -13.50 71.65
C LEU A 242 -8.14 -14.12 72.01
N THR A 243 -8.12 -15.30 72.61
CA THR A 243 -9.29 -15.93 73.22
C THR A 243 -9.66 -15.13 74.46
N ALA A 244 -10.93 -14.69 74.56
CA ALA A 244 -11.46 -14.05 75.73
C ALA A 244 -11.69 -15.13 76.84
N PRO A 245 -11.52 -14.82 78.20
CA PRO A 245 -11.76 -15.75 79.24
C PRO A 245 -13.29 -15.83 79.54
N SER A 246 -13.77 -17.02 79.71
CA SER A 246 -15.10 -17.37 80.26
C SER A 246 -15.18 -17.06 81.74
N ALA A 247 -16.21 -16.36 82.15
CA ALA A 247 -16.76 -16.36 83.50
C ALA A 247 -18.23 -16.73 83.47
#